data_949ab0def894e3efeb73b780cc15b6cb
#
_entry.id   949ab0def894e3efeb73b780cc15b6cb
#
_cell.length_a   1.000
_cell.length_b   1.000
_cell.length_c   1.000
_cell.angle_alpha   90.00
_cell.angle_beta   90.00
_cell.angle_gamma   90.00
#
_symmetry.space_group_name_H-M   'P 1'
#
loop_
_entity.id
_entity.type
_entity.pdbx_description
1 polymer ?
#
loop_
_entity_poly.entity_id
_entity_poly.type
_entity_poly.pdbx_seq_one_letter_code
_entity_poly.pdbx_strand_id
1 'polypeptide(L)'
;MTQALFDPAARMLGEYLPYDGGIEFFGRVATVLKPSDVVVDLGAGRGAWFYEDRSEPRRRLRDFKSMVARVIGLDVDPVVLTNPTTTENAVIRDDRLPLDDASVDVIVSEYVLEHIEKVPVFVAEIDRVLKPGGYFFARTPHKYHYVSVAARWVRNASHVAFLSRAQPHRKAEDVFPTAYRLNTMADIRRNFERYEDFSYLYASEPSYFFGSRLGYRLFSLLHALLPAVCVANIYVVMRKPLSAARAR
;
A
#
# COMPACT_ATOMS: atom_id res chain seq x y z
N MET A 1 12.54 33.08 -5.43
CA MET A 1 11.96 32.16 -6.43
C MET A 1 12.27 30.75 -5.98
N THR A 2 11.29 30.01 -5.44
CA THR A 2 11.43 28.60 -5.11
C THR A 2 11.56 27.83 -6.43
N GLN A 3 12.72 27.24 -6.65
CA GLN A 3 12.97 26.41 -7.83
C GLN A 3 11.94 25.26 -7.84
N ALA A 4 11.12 25.16 -8.87
CA ALA A 4 10.14 24.10 -8.98
C ALA A 4 10.86 22.74 -8.94
N LEU A 5 10.44 21.84 -8.03
CA LEU A 5 11.00 20.50 -7.91
C LEU A 5 10.79 19.75 -9.23
N PHE A 6 11.79 18.98 -9.64
CA PHE A 6 11.71 18.16 -10.83
C PHE A 6 10.69 17.03 -10.60
N ASP A 7 9.70 16.94 -11.48
CA ASP A 7 8.72 15.86 -11.55
C ASP A 7 8.85 15.15 -12.91
N PRO A 8 9.29 13.89 -12.95
CA PRO A 8 9.48 13.17 -14.20
C PRO A 8 8.17 12.88 -14.93
N ALA A 9 7.03 12.80 -14.22
CA ALA A 9 5.72 12.51 -14.78
C ALA A 9 5.00 13.76 -15.34
N ALA A 10 5.39 14.97 -14.93
CA ALA A 10 4.67 16.22 -15.25
C ALA A 10 4.49 16.53 -16.75
N ARG A 11 5.25 15.87 -17.63
CA ARG A 11 5.16 16.01 -19.09
C ARG A 11 4.64 14.77 -19.80
N MET A 12 4.27 13.74 -19.02
CA MET A 12 3.71 12.50 -19.53
C MET A 12 2.18 12.64 -19.65
N LEU A 13 1.60 12.02 -20.67
CA LEU A 13 0.14 11.97 -20.79
C LEU A 13 -0.45 11.21 -19.58
N GLY A 14 -1.38 11.84 -18.87
CA GLY A 14 -1.99 11.28 -17.66
C GLY A 14 -1.16 11.48 -16.38
N GLU A 15 -0.01 12.16 -16.46
CA GLU A 15 0.88 12.47 -15.32
C GLU A 15 1.30 11.24 -14.50
N TYR A 16 1.63 10.13 -15.18
CA TYR A 16 2.21 8.93 -14.59
C TYR A 16 3.32 8.35 -15.47
N LEU A 17 4.23 7.58 -14.86
CA LEU A 17 5.38 6.99 -15.54
C LEU A 17 5.06 5.57 -16.04
N PRO A 18 5.84 5.02 -17.01
CA PRO A 18 5.58 3.69 -17.58
C PRO A 18 5.53 2.55 -16.56
N TYR A 19 6.29 2.66 -15.48
CA TYR A 19 6.34 1.68 -14.38
C TYR A 19 5.70 2.24 -13.10
N ASP A 20 4.57 2.94 -13.24
CA ASP A 20 3.86 3.51 -12.11
C ASP A 20 3.28 2.43 -11.20
N GLY A 21 3.74 2.41 -9.95
CA GLY A 21 3.32 1.42 -8.99
C GLY A 21 1.85 1.56 -8.55
N GLY A 22 1.27 2.75 -8.60
CA GLY A 22 -0.14 2.97 -8.29
C GLY A 22 -1.04 2.43 -9.40
N ILE A 23 -0.74 2.76 -10.66
CA ILE A 23 -1.47 2.26 -11.83
C ILE A 23 -1.46 0.73 -11.84
N GLU A 24 -0.29 0.09 -11.66
CA GLU A 24 -0.20 -1.37 -11.63
C GLU A 24 -1.02 -1.96 -10.47
N PHE A 25 -0.85 -1.44 -9.25
CA PHE A 25 -1.52 -1.97 -8.07
C PHE A 25 -3.04 -1.84 -8.16
N PHE A 26 -3.56 -0.64 -8.37
CA PHE A 26 -5.00 -0.41 -8.43
C PHE A 26 -5.63 -0.99 -9.70
N GLY A 27 -4.87 -1.07 -10.79
CA GLY A 27 -5.28 -1.80 -11.99
C GLY A 27 -5.54 -3.27 -11.68
N ARG A 28 -4.67 -3.93 -10.89
CA ARG A 28 -4.90 -5.32 -10.44
C ARG A 28 -6.11 -5.44 -9.53
N VAL A 29 -6.27 -4.54 -8.57
CA VAL A 29 -7.48 -4.52 -7.71
C VAL A 29 -8.74 -4.42 -8.56
N ALA A 30 -8.78 -3.51 -9.52
CA ALA A 30 -9.94 -3.28 -10.38
C ALA A 30 -10.37 -4.52 -11.19
N THR A 31 -9.44 -5.46 -11.48
CA THR A 31 -9.78 -6.69 -12.24
C THR A 31 -10.72 -7.64 -11.52
N VAL A 32 -10.83 -7.55 -10.19
CA VAL A 32 -11.63 -8.46 -9.37
C VAL A 32 -12.88 -7.80 -8.80
N LEU A 33 -12.97 -6.46 -8.82
CA LEU A 33 -14.08 -5.73 -8.24
C LEU A 33 -15.40 -5.97 -9.00
N LYS A 34 -16.47 -6.07 -8.25
CA LYS A 34 -17.84 -6.15 -8.74
C LYS A 34 -18.67 -5.02 -8.11
N PRO A 35 -19.67 -4.49 -8.82
CA PRO A 35 -20.52 -3.42 -8.29
C PRO A 35 -21.20 -3.74 -6.95
N SER A 36 -21.43 -5.02 -6.65
CA SER A 36 -22.05 -5.47 -5.40
C SER A 36 -21.08 -5.61 -4.22
N ASP A 37 -19.76 -5.47 -4.43
CA ASP A 37 -18.75 -5.79 -3.43
C ASP A 37 -18.73 -4.78 -2.27
N VAL A 38 -18.33 -5.31 -1.12
CA VAL A 38 -17.91 -4.56 0.06
C VAL A 38 -16.39 -4.54 0.08
N VAL A 39 -15.80 -3.35 -0.09
CA VAL A 39 -14.36 -3.14 -0.09
C VAL A 39 -13.93 -2.48 1.21
N VAL A 40 -12.85 -2.96 1.80
CA VAL A 40 -12.18 -2.30 2.93
C VAL A 40 -10.90 -1.65 2.43
N ASP A 41 -10.73 -0.35 2.66
CA ASP A 41 -9.47 0.38 2.56
C ASP A 41 -8.83 0.36 3.95
N LEU A 42 -7.84 -0.53 4.15
CA LEU A 42 -7.17 -0.77 5.42
C LEU A 42 -5.90 0.08 5.52
N GLY A 43 -5.85 0.99 6.49
CA GLY A 43 -4.87 2.07 6.56
C GLY A 43 -5.29 3.25 5.68
N ALA A 44 -6.59 3.55 5.64
CA ALA A 44 -7.18 4.55 4.74
C ALA A 44 -6.74 5.99 5.04
N GLY A 45 -6.30 6.26 6.28
CA GLY A 45 -5.90 7.60 6.72
C GLY A 45 -6.96 8.66 6.41
N ARG A 46 -6.52 9.85 6.04
CA ARG A 46 -7.38 11.00 5.68
C ARG A 46 -7.80 11.05 4.21
N GLY A 47 -7.44 10.03 3.40
CA GLY A 47 -7.72 10.04 1.96
C GLY A 47 -6.92 11.09 1.18
N ALA A 48 -5.67 11.35 1.58
CA ALA A 48 -4.82 12.41 1.03
C ALA A 48 -4.65 12.35 -0.49
N TRP A 49 -4.60 11.16 -1.04
CA TRP A 49 -4.47 10.93 -2.48
C TRP A 49 -5.55 11.63 -3.32
N PHE A 50 -6.74 11.78 -2.78
CA PHE A 50 -7.85 12.42 -3.48
C PHE A 50 -7.55 13.89 -3.84
N TYR A 51 -6.82 14.58 -2.97
CA TYR A 51 -6.47 15.99 -3.15
C TYR A 51 -5.05 16.21 -3.68
N GLU A 52 -4.13 15.28 -3.39
CA GLU A 52 -2.70 15.47 -3.59
C GLU A 52 -2.17 14.77 -4.86
N ASP A 53 -2.83 13.70 -5.32
CA ASP A 53 -2.42 13.01 -6.54
C ASP A 53 -2.86 13.77 -7.80
N ARG A 54 -1.91 14.09 -8.66
CA ARG A 54 -2.16 14.81 -9.93
C ARG A 54 -2.67 13.90 -11.04
N SER A 55 -2.27 12.63 -11.03
CA SER A 55 -2.65 11.68 -12.08
C SER A 55 -4.13 11.30 -11.97
N GLU A 56 -4.93 11.80 -12.92
CA GLU A 56 -6.35 11.44 -13.00
C GLU A 56 -6.56 9.94 -13.23
N PRO A 57 -5.82 9.24 -14.12
CA PRO A 57 -5.94 7.79 -14.28
C PRO A 57 -5.69 7.02 -12.98
N ARG A 58 -4.70 7.44 -12.19
CA ARG A 58 -4.39 6.81 -10.91
C ARG A 58 -5.49 7.07 -9.88
N ARG A 59 -6.00 8.31 -9.78
CA ARG A 59 -7.15 8.63 -8.93
C ARG A 59 -8.38 7.82 -9.29
N ARG A 60 -8.69 7.68 -10.58
CA ARG A 60 -9.85 6.89 -11.05
C ARG A 60 -9.74 5.43 -10.64
N LEU A 61 -8.57 4.81 -10.77
CA LEU A 61 -8.36 3.42 -10.36
C LEU A 61 -8.45 3.22 -8.85
N ARG A 62 -8.16 4.25 -8.06
CA ARG A 62 -8.22 4.23 -6.60
C ARG A 62 -9.59 4.62 -6.05
N ASP A 63 -10.44 5.23 -6.84
CA ASP A 63 -11.79 5.64 -6.44
C ASP A 63 -12.76 4.46 -6.42
N PHE A 64 -12.59 3.58 -5.44
CA PHE A 64 -13.46 2.41 -5.26
C PHE A 64 -14.92 2.80 -5.02
N LYS A 65 -15.16 3.98 -4.46
CA LYS A 65 -16.51 4.49 -4.19
C LYS A 65 -17.38 4.65 -5.44
N SER A 66 -16.74 4.87 -6.59
CA SER A 66 -17.41 4.91 -7.90
C SER A 66 -17.63 3.53 -8.53
N MET A 67 -16.97 2.47 -7.99
CA MET A 67 -16.91 1.14 -8.61
C MET A 67 -17.77 0.09 -7.89
N VAL A 68 -17.96 0.24 -6.57
CA VAL A 68 -18.57 -0.80 -5.73
C VAL A 68 -19.66 -0.25 -4.83
N ALA A 69 -20.49 -1.15 -4.25
CA ALA A 69 -21.63 -0.78 -3.41
C ALA A 69 -21.21 -0.08 -2.12
N ARG A 70 -20.10 -0.50 -1.50
CA ARG A 70 -19.69 -0.03 -0.18
C ARG A 70 -18.18 -0.04 -0.02
N VAL A 71 -17.62 1.08 0.44
CA VAL A 71 -16.19 1.22 0.78
C VAL A 71 -16.05 1.63 2.23
N ILE A 72 -15.37 0.82 3.02
CA ILE A 72 -15.16 1.05 4.45
C ILE A 72 -13.70 1.42 4.69
N GLY A 73 -13.45 2.65 5.12
CA GLY A 73 -12.12 3.13 5.53
C GLY A 73 -11.82 2.73 6.96
N LEU A 74 -10.74 2.00 7.17
CA LEU A 74 -10.28 1.60 8.50
C LEU A 74 -8.86 2.07 8.75
N ASP A 75 -8.62 2.66 9.91
CA ASP A 75 -7.28 3.07 10.36
C ASP A 75 -7.21 3.03 11.88
N VAL A 76 -5.98 2.95 12.43
CA VAL A 76 -5.72 3.13 13.86
C VAL A 76 -5.77 4.61 14.25
N ASP A 77 -5.50 5.52 13.30
CA ASP A 77 -5.58 6.97 13.49
C ASP A 77 -7.03 7.45 13.34
N PRO A 78 -7.56 8.18 14.34
CA PRO A 78 -8.91 8.76 14.26
C PRO A 78 -9.14 9.72 13.09
N VAL A 79 -8.09 10.20 12.43
CA VAL A 79 -8.18 11.04 11.23
C VAL A 79 -9.00 10.37 10.11
N VAL A 80 -9.05 9.03 10.10
CA VAL A 80 -9.86 8.26 9.15
C VAL A 80 -11.32 8.66 9.15
N LEU A 81 -11.87 9.12 10.29
CA LEU A 81 -13.25 9.55 10.39
C LEU A 81 -13.60 10.75 9.49
N THR A 82 -12.59 11.46 9.00
CA THR A 82 -12.73 12.59 8.05
C THR A 82 -12.45 12.20 6.60
N ASN A 83 -12.17 10.93 6.32
CA ASN A 83 -11.80 10.47 4.98
C ASN A 83 -13.00 10.55 4.02
N PRO A 84 -12.96 11.35 2.94
CA PRO A 84 -14.08 11.52 2.01
C PRO A 84 -14.12 10.45 0.92
N THR A 85 -13.09 9.63 0.80
CA THR A 85 -12.93 8.66 -0.31
C THR A 85 -13.67 7.34 -0.05
N THR A 86 -14.27 7.18 1.10
CA THR A 86 -14.97 5.99 1.55
C THR A 86 -16.46 6.29 1.81
N THR A 87 -17.31 5.29 1.87
CA THR A 87 -18.71 5.43 2.24
C THR A 87 -18.92 5.46 3.75
N GLU A 88 -18.05 4.76 4.48
CA GLU A 88 -18.07 4.64 5.93
C GLU A 88 -16.63 4.62 6.46
N ASN A 89 -16.45 5.09 7.69
CA ASN A 89 -15.14 5.12 8.34
C ASN A 89 -15.24 4.60 9.78
N ALA A 90 -14.23 3.84 10.20
CA ALA A 90 -14.11 3.41 11.59
C ALA A 90 -12.65 3.34 12.05
N VAL A 91 -12.45 3.56 13.36
CA VAL A 91 -11.13 3.45 14.00
C VAL A 91 -10.92 2.01 14.48
N ILE A 92 -9.76 1.43 14.12
CA ILE A 92 -9.33 0.12 14.62
C ILE A 92 -8.90 0.27 16.08
N ARG A 93 -9.43 -0.58 16.96
CA ARG A 93 -9.06 -0.63 18.39
C ARG A 93 -8.70 -2.05 18.76
N ASP A 94 -7.74 -2.19 19.67
CA ASP A 94 -7.33 -3.48 20.24
C ASP A 94 -6.96 -4.54 19.17
N ASP A 95 -6.35 -4.10 18.10
CA ASP A 95 -5.96 -4.91 16.91
C ASP A 95 -7.15 -5.67 16.26
N ARG A 96 -8.39 -5.28 16.54
CA ARG A 96 -9.60 -5.88 16.00
C ARG A 96 -10.26 -4.99 14.96
N LEU A 97 -10.57 -5.55 13.80
CA LEU A 97 -11.34 -4.86 12.76
C LEU A 97 -12.82 -4.77 13.19
N PRO A 98 -13.44 -3.58 13.20
CA PRO A 98 -14.84 -3.38 13.61
C PRO A 98 -15.82 -3.85 12.53
N LEU A 99 -15.71 -5.11 12.12
CA LEU A 99 -16.46 -5.74 11.04
C LEU A 99 -16.92 -7.12 11.47
N ASP A 100 -18.04 -7.59 10.90
CA ASP A 100 -18.55 -8.93 11.09
C ASP A 100 -17.70 -9.97 10.35
N ASP A 101 -17.81 -11.24 10.78
CA ASP A 101 -17.16 -12.36 10.14
C ASP A 101 -17.70 -12.54 8.70
N ALA A 102 -16.80 -12.86 7.77
CA ALA A 102 -17.12 -13.14 6.38
C ALA A 102 -18.04 -12.06 5.74
N SER A 103 -17.80 -10.78 6.02
CA SER A 103 -18.61 -9.64 5.56
C SER A 103 -17.99 -8.86 4.41
N VAL A 104 -16.67 -9.05 4.11
CA VAL A 104 -15.89 -8.27 3.16
C VAL A 104 -15.53 -9.09 1.93
N ASP A 105 -15.69 -8.52 0.74
CA ASP A 105 -15.31 -9.16 -0.53
C ASP A 105 -13.85 -8.89 -0.89
N VAL A 106 -13.37 -7.65 -0.68
CA VAL A 106 -12.01 -7.24 -1.00
C VAL A 106 -11.43 -6.34 0.09
N ILE A 107 -10.22 -6.65 0.53
CA ILE A 107 -9.43 -5.78 1.42
C ILE A 107 -8.27 -5.23 0.61
N VAL A 108 -8.09 -3.92 0.62
CA VAL A 108 -6.96 -3.21 -0.01
C VAL A 108 -6.17 -2.50 1.07
N SER A 109 -4.84 -2.61 1.01
CA SER A 109 -3.95 -2.01 2.02
C SER A 109 -2.67 -1.50 1.38
N GLU A 110 -2.36 -0.22 1.58
CA GLU A 110 -1.14 0.40 1.06
C GLU A 110 -0.24 0.88 2.19
N TYR A 111 1.01 0.39 2.19
CA TYR A 111 2.04 0.83 3.13
C TYR A 111 1.63 0.71 4.61
N VAL A 112 0.96 -0.40 4.96
CA VAL A 112 0.53 -0.76 6.31
C VAL A 112 1.34 -1.94 6.84
N LEU A 113 1.65 -2.93 6.00
CA LEU A 113 2.26 -4.19 6.43
C LEU A 113 3.62 -4.00 7.10
N GLU A 114 4.35 -2.95 6.73
CA GLU A 114 5.63 -2.60 7.36
C GLU A 114 5.51 -2.18 8.82
N HIS A 115 4.31 -1.79 9.26
CA HIS A 115 4.02 -1.35 10.62
C HIS A 115 3.45 -2.46 11.52
N ILE A 116 3.06 -3.60 10.94
CA ILE A 116 2.41 -4.69 11.68
C ILE A 116 3.40 -5.39 12.61
N GLU A 117 3.15 -5.30 13.92
CA GLU A 117 3.94 -5.95 14.95
C GLU A 117 3.37 -7.33 15.33
N LYS A 118 2.05 -7.47 15.43
CA LYS A 118 1.35 -8.70 15.84
C LYS A 118 0.83 -9.45 14.62
N VAL A 119 1.74 -9.99 13.82
CA VAL A 119 1.41 -10.65 12.54
C VAL A 119 0.33 -11.72 12.65
N PRO A 120 0.35 -12.65 13.64
CA PRO A 120 -0.69 -13.67 13.74
C PRO A 120 -2.08 -13.09 14.00
N VAL A 121 -2.18 -12.02 14.81
CA VAL A 121 -3.46 -11.34 15.09
C VAL A 121 -3.99 -10.65 13.84
N PHE A 122 -3.11 -9.93 13.14
CA PHE A 122 -3.46 -9.25 11.89
C PHE A 122 -3.99 -10.25 10.84
N VAL A 123 -3.28 -11.35 10.61
CA VAL A 123 -3.67 -12.37 9.62
C VAL A 123 -4.99 -13.04 10.02
N ALA A 124 -5.19 -13.31 11.31
CA ALA A 124 -6.43 -13.89 11.82
C ALA A 124 -7.63 -12.95 11.61
N GLU A 125 -7.46 -11.62 11.79
CA GLU A 125 -8.52 -10.64 11.53
C GLU A 125 -8.82 -10.51 10.03
N ILE A 126 -7.80 -10.49 9.15
CA ILE A 126 -8.00 -10.55 7.70
C ILE A 126 -8.81 -11.80 7.33
N ASP A 127 -8.40 -12.97 7.87
CA ASP A 127 -9.12 -14.22 7.60
C ASP A 127 -10.56 -14.20 8.15
N ARG A 128 -10.78 -13.66 9.34
CA ARG A 128 -12.10 -13.58 9.95
C ARG A 128 -13.10 -12.77 9.12
N VAL A 129 -12.71 -11.56 8.69
CA VAL A 129 -13.63 -10.63 8.02
C VAL A 129 -13.83 -10.92 6.55
N LEU A 130 -12.84 -11.56 5.89
CA LEU A 130 -12.87 -11.82 4.47
C LEU A 130 -13.81 -13.01 4.16
N LYS A 131 -14.71 -12.82 3.21
CA LYS A 131 -15.59 -13.89 2.68
C LYS A 131 -14.76 -15.01 2.04
N PRO A 132 -15.24 -16.27 2.05
CA PRO A 132 -14.69 -17.31 1.17
C PRO A 132 -14.66 -16.83 -0.28
N GLY A 133 -13.53 -16.99 -0.97
CA GLY A 133 -13.31 -16.48 -2.33
C GLY A 133 -12.95 -14.99 -2.41
N GLY A 134 -12.97 -14.25 -1.31
CA GLY A 134 -12.59 -12.85 -1.23
C GLY A 134 -11.08 -12.64 -1.37
N TYR A 135 -10.67 -11.40 -1.64
CA TYR A 135 -9.29 -11.05 -1.94
C TYR A 135 -8.69 -10.10 -0.91
N PHE A 136 -7.43 -10.35 -0.57
CA PHE A 136 -6.58 -9.41 0.15
C PHE A 136 -5.48 -8.89 -0.77
N PHE A 137 -5.50 -7.59 -1.06
CA PHE A 137 -4.47 -6.87 -1.78
C PHE A 137 -3.68 -5.99 -0.83
N ALA A 138 -2.36 -6.06 -0.90
CA ALA A 138 -1.52 -5.10 -0.20
C ALA A 138 -0.30 -4.72 -1.01
N ARG A 139 0.18 -3.48 -0.81
CA ARG A 139 1.44 -2.99 -1.36
C ARG A 139 2.31 -2.52 -0.21
N THR A 140 3.52 -3.07 -0.11
CA THR A 140 4.45 -2.75 0.97
C THR A 140 5.90 -2.79 0.48
N PRO A 141 6.84 -1.97 1.01
CA PRO A 141 8.22 -2.04 0.61
C PRO A 141 8.85 -3.38 1.02
N HIS A 142 9.68 -3.96 0.14
CA HIS A 142 10.44 -5.13 0.49
C HIS A 142 11.44 -4.81 1.63
N LYS A 143 11.63 -5.72 2.58
CA LYS A 143 12.51 -5.54 3.74
C LYS A 143 13.95 -5.13 3.36
N TYR A 144 14.43 -5.58 2.20
CA TYR A 144 15.75 -5.29 1.67
C TYR A 144 15.76 -4.17 0.61
N HIS A 145 14.62 -3.51 0.41
CA HIS A 145 14.58 -2.31 -0.42
C HIS A 145 15.58 -1.28 0.12
N TYR A 146 16.34 -0.61 -0.76
CA TYR A 146 17.41 0.30 -0.34
C TYR A 146 16.92 1.39 0.62
N VAL A 147 15.68 1.87 0.44
CA VAL A 147 15.05 2.84 1.35
C VAL A 147 14.74 2.21 2.71
N SER A 148 14.22 0.98 2.74
CA SER A 148 13.93 0.25 3.98
C SER A 148 15.21 -0.06 4.77
N VAL A 149 16.31 -0.33 4.07
CA VAL A 149 17.63 -0.51 4.68
C VAL A 149 18.14 0.82 5.23
N ALA A 150 18.11 1.89 4.44
CA ALA A 150 18.54 3.21 4.88
C ALA A 150 17.72 3.72 6.09
N ALA A 151 16.40 3.53 6.07
CA ALA A 151 15.51 3.92 7.16
C ALA A 151 15.87 3.28 8.51
N ARG A 152 16.35 2.01 8.51
CA ARG A 152 16.77 1.31 9.73
C ARG A 152 18.09 1.83 10.31
N TRP A 153 18.95 2.45 9.50
CA TRP A 153 20.23 3.01 9.93
C TRP A 153 20.12 4.44 10.47
N VAL A 154 19.05 5.16 10.11
CA VAL A 154 18.81 6.54 10.55
C VAL A 154 17.99 6.52 11.85
N ARG A 155 18.55 7.06 12.95
CA ARG A 155 17.85 7.17 14.25
C ARG A 155 16.60 8.06 14.11
N ASN A 156 15.52 7.71 14.81
CA ASN A 156 14.18 8.31 14.70
C ASN A 156 14.11 9.84 14.58
N ALA A 157 14.92 10.61 15.33
CA ALA A 157 14.90 12.08 15.26
C ALA A 157 15.47 12.66 13.95
N SER A 158 16.42 11.96 13.32
CA SER A 158 17.01 12.35 12.03
C SER A 158 16.22 11.80 10.86
N HIS A 159 15.37 10.79 11.09
CA HIS A 159 14.57 10.09 10.08
C HIS A 159 13.52 11.02 9.47
N VAL A 160 12.80 11.79 10.31
CA VAL A 160 11.77 12.75 9.83
C VAL A 160 12.42 13.85 8.97
N ALA A 161 13.56 14.41 9.41
CA ALA A 161 14.28 15.45 8.67
C ALA A 161 14.87 14.92 7.35
N PHE A 162 15.32 13.67 7.30
CA PHE A 162 15.81 13.02 6.08
C PHE A 162 14.65 12.75 5.11
N LEU A 163 13.55 12.15 5.60
CA LEU A 163 12.38 11.84 4.78
C LEU A 163 11.72 13.09 4.21
N SER A 164 11.59 14.17 4.97
CA SER A 164 11.02 15.43 4.49
C SER A 164 11.85 16.08 3.37
N ARG A 165 13.17 15.86 3.36
CA ARG A 165 14.05 16.30 2.26
C ARG A 165 14.00 15.35 1.06
N ALA A 166 13.87 14.05 1.29
CA ALA A 166 13.83 13.03 0.23
C ALA A 166 12.47 12.95 -0.46
N GLN A 167 11.40 13.21 0.29
CA GLN A 167 10.01 13.30 -0.18
C GLN A 167 9.37 14.60 0.34
N PRO A 168 9.55 15.74 -0.32
CA PRO A 168 9.04 17.04 0.14
C PRO A 168 7.52 17.11 0.29
N HIS A 169 6.79 16.18 -0.30
CA HIS A 169 5.32 16.12 -0.25
C HIS A 169 4.78 15.26 0.92
N ARG A 170 5.65 14.50 1.63
CA ARG A 170 5.22 13.67 2.77
C ARG A 170 5.15 14.50 4.05
N LYS A 171 4.02 14.49 4.72
CA LYS A 171 3.84 15.19 6.00
C LYS A 171 4.39 14.35 7.16
N ALA A 172 4.89 15.02 8.21
CA ALA A 172 5.46 14.35 9.39
C ALA A 172 4.41 13.53 10.16
N GLU A 173 3.14 13.92 10.11
CA GLU A 173 2.01 13.23 10.72
C GLU A 173 1.72 11.86 10.11
N ASP A 174 2.19 11.59 8.87
CA ASP A 174 1.99 10.33 8.15
C ASP A 174 3.16 9.32 8.38
N VAL A 175 4.01 9.55 9.40
CA VAL A 175 5.19 8.69 9.66
C VAL A 175 4.99 7.85 10.92
N PHE A 176 4.75 6.55 10.74
CA PHE A 176 4.62 5.57 11.82
C PHE A 176 5.90 4.71 11.98
N PRO A 177 6.18 4.17 13.19
CA PRO A 177 7.27 3.20 13.39
C PRO A 177 7.11 1.98 12.49
N THR A 178 8.22 1.44 12.00
CA THR A 178 8.22 0.26 11.11
C THR A 178 8.80 -0.96 11.79
N ALA A 179 8.14 -2.12 11.66
CA ALA A 179 8.53 -3.41 12.22
C ALA A 179 9.13 -4.37 11.17
N TYR A 180 8.70 -4.25 9.91
CA TYR A 180 9.13 -5.10 8.78
C TYR A 180 9.02 -6.62 9.04
N ARG A 181 7.93 -7.08 9.66
CA ARG A 181 7.69 -8.50 9.99
C ARG A 181 6.94 -9.26 8.90
N LEU A 182 6.26 -8.55 7.98
CA LEU A 182 5.53 -9.07 6.82
C LEU A 182 6.09 -8.54 5.48
N ASN A 183 7.39 -8.29 5.38
CA ASN A 183 7.98 -7.56 4.27
C ASN A 183 8.99 -8.38 3.46
N THR A 184 8.80 -9.71 3.41
CA THR A 184 9.42 -10.61 2.42
C THR A 184 8.37 -11.52 1.81
N MET A 185 8.59 -12.00 0.58
CA MET A 185 7.71 -12.99 -0.05
C MET A 185 7.57 -14.27 0.80
N ALA A 186 8.66 -14.66 1.49
CA ALA A 186 8.65 -15.82 2.39
C ALA A 186 7.76 -15.60 3.62
N ASP A 187 7.81 -14.38 4.22
CA ASP A 187 6.95 -14.04 5.35
C ASP A 187 5.47 -14.02 4.94
N ILE A 188 5.15 -13.44 3.79
CA ILE A 188 3.79 -13.40 3.25
C ILE A 188 3.27 -14.84 3.05
N ARG A 189 3.99 -15.68 2.30
CA ARG A 189 3.58 -17.06 2.00
C ARG A 189 3.40 -17.91 3.26
N ARG A 190 4.30 -17.79 4.23
CA ARG A 190 4.21 -18.52 5.49
C ARG A 190 2.98 -18.14 6.30
N ASN A 191 2.62 -16.87 6.34
CA ASN A 191 1.50 -16.39 7.17
C ASN A 191 0.14 -16.53 6.47
N PHE A 192 0.11 -16.60 5.15
CA PHE A 192 -1.10 -16.82 4.33
C PHE A 192 -1.08 -18.17 3.60
N GLU A 193 -0.49 -19.22 4.20
CA GLU A 193 -0.27 -20.53 3.57
C GLU A 193 -1.53 -21.21 3.03
N ARG A 194 -2.72 -20.90 3.61
CA ARG A 194 -4.01 -21.42 3.17
C ARG A 194 -4.63 -20.67 1.99
N TYR A 195 -4.06 -19.53 1.62
CA TYR A 195 -4.57 -18.69 0.55
C TYR A 195 -3.96 -19.08 -0.81
N GLU A 196 -4.70 -18.85 -1.87
CA GLU A 196 -4.14 -18.86 -3.21
C GLU A 196 -3.27 -17.63 -3.38
N ASP A 197 -1.96 -17.82 -3.67
CA ASP A 197 -0.95 -16.76 -3.74
C ASP A 197 -0.69 -16.33 -5.18
N PHE A 198 -1.02 -15.09 -5.50
CA PHE A 198 -0.72 -14.40 -6.76
C PHE A 198 0.26 -13.24 -6.55
N SER A 199 0.94 -13.18 -5.41
CA SER A 199 1.82 -12.09 -5.02
C SER A 199 3.10 -12.06 -5.86
N TYR A 200 3.62 -10.86 -6.10
CA TYR A 200 4.83 -10.65 -6.89
C TYR A 200 5.64 -9.43 -6.42
N LEU A 201 6.87 -9.33 -6.90
CA LEU A 201 7.72 -8.16 -6.72
C LEU A 201 7.51 -7.21 -7.90
N TYR A 202 7.31 -5.94 -7.61
CA TYR A 202 7.19 -4.90 -8.63
C TYR A 202 8.16 -3.76 -8.37
N ALA A 203 9.12 -3.58 -9.26
CA ALA A 203 10.06 -2.47 -9.24
C ALA A 203 9.43 -1.28 -9.98
N SER A 204 8.81 -0.38 -9.22
CA SER A 204 8.30 0.87 -9.75
C SER A 204 9.43 1.87 -10.01
N GLU A 205 9.11 2.98 -10.65
CA GLU A 205 10.02 4.12 -10.80
C GLU A 205 10.52 4.64 -9.43
N PRO A 206 11.76 5.17 -9.37
CA PRO A 206 12.32 5.65 -8.11
C PRO A 206 11.53 6.84 -7.58
N SER A 207 11.13 6.77 -6.30
CA SER A 207 10.37 7.81 -5.61
C SER A 207 11.27 8.79 -4.81
N TYR A 208 12.51 8.40 -4.52
CA TYR A 208 13.44 9.13 -3.66
C TYR A 208 14.57 9.72 -4.48
N PHE A 209 14.34 10.85 -5.13
CA PHE A 209 15.34 11.52 -5.98
C PHE A 209 15.54 13.01 -5.62
N PHE A 210 15.07 13.43 -4.44
CA PHE A 210 15.27 14.78 -3.87
C PHE A 210 14.79 15.92 -4.80
N GLY A 211 13.79 15.68 -5.65
CA GLY A 211 13.29 16.65 -6.63
C GLY A 211 14.35 17.06 -7.67
N SER A 212 15.40 16.27 -7.85
CA SER A 212 16.53 16.53 -8.74
C SER A 212 16.49 15.64 -9.97
N ARG A 213 16.66 16.24 -11.16
CA ARG A 213 16.78 15.50 -12.43
C ARG A 213 17.99 14.57 -12.46
N LEU A 214 19.13 15.01 -11.89
CA LEU A 214 20.32 14.16 -11.77
C LEU A 214 20.08 13.02 -10.79
N GLY A 215 19.47 13.32 -9.64
CA GLY A 215 19.05 12.31 -8.67
C GLY A 215 18.16 11.25 -9.29
N TYR A 216 17.12 11.65 -10.03
CA TYR A 216 16.25 10.73 -10.74
C TYR A 216 17.00 9.78 -11.68
N ARG A 217 17.92 10.32 -12.51
CA ARG A 217 18.75 9.49 -13.42
C ARG A 217 19.64 8.50 -12.68
N LEU A 218 20.27 8.94 -11.58
CA LEU A 218 21.12 8.07 -10.75
C LEU A 218 20.30 6.93 -10.11
N PHE A 219 19.15 7.25 -9.52
CA PHE A 219 18.28 6.23 -8.92
C PHE A 219 17.65 5.32 -9.98
N SER A 220 17.32 5.80 -11.18
CA SER A 220 16.85 4.97 -12.29
C SER A 220 17.95 3.98 -12.74
N LEU A 221 19.21 4.41 -12.80
CA LEU A 221 20.33 3.53 -13.07
C LEU A 221 20.51 2.50 -11.93
N LEU A 222 20.40 2.92 -10.69
CA LEU A 222 20.46 2.02 -9.52
C LEU A 222 19.35 0.96 -9.59
N HIS A 223 18.12 1.33 -9.94
CA HIS A 223 17.02 0.38 -10.14
C HIS A 223 17.29 -0.62 -11.26
N ALA A 224 17.99 -0.22 -12.33
CA ALA A 224 18.34 -1.11 -13.44
C ALA A 224 19.45 -2.11 -13.09
N LEU A 225 20.30 -1.79 -12.12
CA LEU A 225 21.49 -2.59 -11.76
C LEU A 225 21.29 -3.48 -10.53
N LEU A 226 20.41 -3.10 -9.62
CA LEU A 226 20.20 -3.84 -8.37
C LEU A 226 19.22 -5.01 -8.55
N PRO A 227 19.37 -6.09 -7.75
CA PRO A 227 18.36 -7.16 -7.67
C PRO A 227 16.97 -6.60 -7.31
N ALA A 228 15.92 -7.23 -7.84
CA ALA A 228 14.53 -6.79 -7.60
C ALA A 228 14.20 -6.60 -6.12
N VAL A 229 14.67 -7.45 -5.22
CA VAL A 229 14.46 -7.33 -3.77
C VAL A 229 15.00 -6.03 -3.15
N CYS A 230 15.94 -5.36 -3.83
CA CYS A 230 16.54 -4.11 -3.35
C CYS A 230 15.81 -2.86 -3.85
N VAL A 231 14.94 -2.99 -4.85
CA VAL A 231 14.29 -1.86 -5.54
C VAL A 231 12.78 -2.04 -5.70
N ALA A 232 12.23 -3.22 -5.39
CA ALA A 232 10.82 -3.52 -5.56
C ALA A 232 10.01 -3.37 -4.27
N ASN A 233 8.74 -3.08 -4.44
CA ASN A 233 7.71 -3.34 -3.47
C ASN A 233 7.17 -4.78 -3.63
N ILE A 234 6.63 -5.34 -2.55
CA ILE A 234 5.84 -6.56 -2.60
C ILE A 234 4.40 -6.16 -2.90
N TYR A 235 3.84 -6.74 -3.95
CA TYR A 235 2.43 -6.66 -4.27
C TYR A 235 1.81 -7.98 -3.83
N VAL A 236 1.16 -7.92 -2.67
CA VAL A 236 0.46 -9.06 -2.06
C VAL A 236 -0.90 -9.17 -2.74
N VAL A 237 -1.17 -10.34 -3.29
CA VAL A 237 -2.46 -10.69 -3.88
C VAL A 237 -2.81 -12.08 -3.40
N MET A 238 -3.69 -12.16 -2.40
CA MET A 238 -4.10 -13.39 -1.75
C MET A 238 -5.59 -13.59 -1.93
N ARG A 239 -6.01 -14.78 -2.36
CA ARG A 239 -7.42 -15.16 -2.43
C ARG A 239 -7.75 -16.19 -1.37
N LYS A 240 -8.74 -15.89 -0.54
CA LYS A 240 -9.24 -16.86 0.44
C LYS A 240 -9.93 -18.03 -0.26
N PRO A 241 -9.68 -19.30 0.09
CA PRO A 241 -10.34 -20.44 -0.53
C PRO A 241 -11.87 -20.38 -0.41
N LEU A 242 -12.58 -20.91 -1.38
CA LEU A 242 -14.06 -20.97 -1.40
C LEU A 242 -14.63 -21.90 -0.32
N SER A 243 -13.90 -22.92 0.07
CA SER A 243 -14.22 -23.80 1.20
C SER A 243 -13.01 -23.94 2.10
N ALA A 244 -13.22 -24.20 3.38
CA ALA A 244 -12.14 -24.65 4.25
C ALA A 244 -11.59 -25.97 3.69
N ALA A 245 -10.65 -25.89 2.75
CA ALA A 245 -9.93 -27.06 2.29
C ALA A 245 -9.26 -27.65 3.53
N ARG A 246 -9.71 -28.84 3.96
CA ARG A 246 -9.08 -29.58 5.05
C ARG A 246 -7.59 -29.65 4.73
N ALA A 247 -6.77 -29.07 5.60
CA ALA A 247 -5.34 -29.31 5.58
C ALA A 247 -5.13 -30.83 5.57
N ARG A 248 -4.58 -31.36 4.49
CA ARG A 248 -4.07 -32.72 4.42
C ARG A 248 -2.62 -32.73 4.86
#